data_9eb1dd88423bd35b46933e0891177845
#
_entry.id   9eb1dd88423bd35b46933e0891177845
#
_cell.length_a   1.000
_cell.length_b   1.000
_cell.length_c   1.000
_cell.angle_alpha   90.00
_cell.angle_beta   90.00
_cell.angle_gamma   90.00
#
_symmetry.space_group_name_H-M   'P 1'
#
loop_
_entity.id
_entity.type
_entity.pdbx_description
1 polymer ?
#
loop_
_entity_poly.entity_id
_entity_poly.type
_entity_poly.pdbx_seq_one_letter_code
_entity_poly.pdbx_strand_id
1 'polypeptide(L)'
;TTLFRSIEPNKSVLHDSVKNHLANCRQGTQSALTKGEVSFTTKKPWRQKGTGRARAGYAGAPEWTHGGVAFAPKPRDYSYTLNKKVKRLAMKSALSAKAAENEIVVVDGLKVDEIKTKAFKEFLTNIGISGKALVVTETVDEKVVKSARNIAGVATTIATILSPYMILTNGVMVIDKAALAKIEEVFA
;
A
#
# COMPACT_ATOMS: atom_id res chain seq x y z
N THR A 1 -10.52 -1.36 25.34
CA THR A 1 -11.90 -1.31 24.84
C THR A 1 -12.32 -2.65 24.26
N THR A 2 -13.61 -2.90 24.15
CA THR A 2 -14.15 -4.15 23.57
C THR A 2 -13.77 -4.32 22.11
N LEU A 3 -13.66 -3.25 21.32
CA LEU A 3 -13.29 -3.28 19.90
C LEU A 3 -11.90 -3.89 19.67
N PHE A 4 -10.91 -3.53 20.49
CA PHE A 4 -9.50 -3.96 20.35
C PHE A 4 -9.22 -5.38 20.87
N ARG A 5 -10.18 -6.02 21.54
CA ARG A 5 -10.04 -7.39 22.07
C ARG A 5 -11.20 -8.31 21.66
N SER A 6 -12.04 -7.86 20.72
CA SER A 6 -13.30 -8.55 20.42
C SER A 6 -13.15 -9.80 19.56
N ILE A 7 -12.05 -9.93 18.83
CA ILE A 7 -11.90 -10.96 17.79
C ILE A 7 -10.48 -11.53 17.80
N GLU A 8 -10.37 -12.84 17.65
CA GLU A 8 -9.11 -13.49 17.33
C GLU A 8 -8.65 -13.04 15.92
N PRO A 9 -7.39 -12.57 15.76
CA PRO A 9 -6.92 -12.04 14.49
C PRO A 9 -6.94 -13.07 13.35
N ASN A 10 -7.70 -12.79 12.28
CA ASN A 10 -7.78 -13.66 11.11
C ASN A 10 -6.72 -13.29 10.07
N LYS A 11 -5.64 -14.05 10.02
CA LYS A 11 -4.49 -13.81 9.12
C LYS A 11 -4.85 -13.85 7.64
N SER A 12 -5.77 -14.73 7.22
CA SER A 12 -6.19 -14.84 5.82
C SER A 12 -6.91 -13.56 5.35
N VAL A 13 -7.85 -13.07 6.15
CA VAL A 13 -8.60 -11.84 5.84
C VAL A 13 -7.68 -10.61 5.83
N LEU A 14 -6.69 -10.55 6.74
CA LEU A 14 -5.67 -9.50 6.76
C LEU A 14 -4.83 -9.52 5.48
N HIS A 15 -4.35 -10.69 5.07
CA HIS A 15 -3.60 -10.87 3.82
C HIS A 15 -4.40 -10.40 2.60
N ASP A 16 -5.68 -10.81 2.50
CA ASP A 16 -6.53 -10.42 1.37
C ASP A 16 -6.80 -8.92 1.34
N SER A 17 -6.94 -8.28 2.50
CA SER A 17 -7.09 -6.83 2.60
C SER A 17 -5.84 -6.08 2.16
N VAL A 18 -4.65 -6.54 2.57
CA VAL A 18 -3.36 -5.96 2.13
C VAL A 18 -3.16 -6.16 0.64
N LYS A 19 -3.42 -7.36 0.12
CA LYS A 19 -3.33 -7.69 -1.31
C LYS A 19 -4.27 -6.80 -2.14
N ASN A 20 -5.50 -6.59 -1.68
CA ASN A 20 -6.46 -5.70 -2.31
C ASN A 20 -5.94 -4.24 -2.34
N HIS A 21 -5.43 -3.74 -1.21
CA HIS A 21 -4.87 -2.38 -1.14
C HIS A 21 -3.72 -2.20 -2.14
N LEU A 22 -2.75 -3.12 -2.16
CA LEU A 22 -1.62 -3.05 -3.07
C LEU A 22 -2.02 -3.18 -4.54
N ALA A 23 -3.01 -4.02 -4.85
CA ALA A 23 -3.55 -4.13 -6.21
C ALA A 23 -4.23 -2.83 -6.67
N ASN A 24 -5.01 -2.20 -5.80
CA ASN A 24 -5.69 -0.93 -6.10
C ASN A 24 -4.73 0.27 -6.22
N CYS A 25 -3.51 0.18 -5.67
CA CYS A 25 -2.46 1.19 -5.85
C CYS A 25 -1.73 1.07 -7.20
N ARG A 26 -1.90 -0.04 -7.94
CA ARG A 26 -1.23 -0.25 -9.23
C ARG A 26 -1.94 0.52 -10.33
N GLN A 27 -1.19 1.37 -11.03
CA GLN A 27 -1.73 2.15 -12.16
C GLN A 27 -1.96 1.32 -13.43
N GLY A 28 -1.22 0.23 -13.63
CA GLY A 28 -1.41 -0.70 -14.74
C GLY A 28 -1.07 -0.18 -16.13
N THR A 29 -0.17 0.78 -16.25
CA THR A 29 0.19 1.46 -17.51
C THR A 29 1.26 0.73 -18.33
N GLN A 30 1.74 -0.44 -17.86
CA GLN A 30 2.74 -1.21 -18.60
C GLN A 30 2.23 -1.58 -19.99
N SER A 31 3.04 -1.32 -21.03
CA SER A 31 2.71 -1.62 -22.42
C SER A 31 3.97 -2.00 -23.20
N ALA A 32 3.85 -2.99 -24.06
CA ALA A 32 4.86 -3.30 -25.05
C ALA A 32 4.19 -3.66 -26.38
N LEU A 33 4.92 -3.50 -27.47
CA LEU A 33 4.42 -3.75 -28.81
C LEU A 33 4.53 -5.25 -29.17
N THR A 34 3.45 -5.81 -29.65
CA THR A 34 3.44 -7.15 -30.27
C THR A 34 4.00 -7.09 -31.69
N LYS A 35 4.29 -8.25 -32.27
CA LYS A 35 4.80 -8.34 -33.65
C LYS A 35 3.90 -7.65 -34.68
N GLY A 36 2.59 -7.54 -34.44
CA GLY A 36 1.66 -6.86 -35.35
C GLY A 36 1.59 -5.36 -35.18
N GLU A 37 2.11 -4.84 -34.05
CA GLU A 37 2.08 -3.41 -33.69
C GLU A 37 3.41 -2.71 -33.96
N VAL A 38 4.50 -3.49 -34.04
CA VAL A 38 5.83 -2.94 -34.34
C VAL A 38 5.87 -2.46 -35.76
N SER A 39 6.33 -1.22 -35.96
CA SER A 39 6.55 -0.68 -37.33
C SER A 39 7.78 -1.33 -37.94
N PHE A 40 7.57 -2.31 -38.77
CA PHE A 40 8.61 -3.05 -39.48
C PHE A 40 8.15 -3.37 -40.89
N THR A 41 9.14 -3.62 -41.82
CA THR A 41 8.80 -4.09 -43.16
C THR A 41 8.16 -5.48 -43.10
N THR A 42 7.04 -5.67 -43.74
CA THR A 42 6.36 -6.97 -43.86
C THR A 42 7.01 -7.91 -44.88
N LYS A 43 8.03 -7.43 -45.62
CA LYS A 43 8.74 -8.22 -46.64
C LYS A 43 9.45 -9.40 -46.00
N LYS A 44 9.32 -10.58 -46.61
CA LYS A 44 10.06 -11.78 -46.20
C LYS A 44 11.57 -11.54 -46.45
N PRO A 45 12.46 -11.75 -45.44
CA PRO A 45 13.89 -11.46 -45.53
C PRO A 45 14.60 -12.21 -46.65
N TRP A 46 14.23 -13.47 -46.90
CA TRP A 46 14.74 -14.33 -47.97
C TRP A 46 13.72 -15.39 -48.37
N ARG A 47 13.97 -16.02 -49.51
CA ARG A 47 13.10 -17.09 -50.06
C ARG A 47 13.07 -18.33 -49.12
N GLN A 48 11.98 -19.10 -49.17
CA GLN A 48 11.67 -20.20 -48.27
C GLN A 48 12.71 -21.35 -48.27
N LYS A 49 13.34 -21.63 -49.42
CA LYS A 49 14.33 -22.68 -49.65
C LYS A 49 15.49 -22.17 -50.50
N GLY A 50 16.65 -22.91 -50.48
CA GLY A 50 17.78 -22.60 -51.34
C GLY A 50 18.70 -21.48 -50.88
N THR A 51 18.66 -21.07 -49.59
CA THR A 51 19.56 -20.05 -49.02
C THR A 51 20.53 -20.59 -48.00
N GLY A 52 20.42 -21.84 -47.58
CA GLY A 52 21.22 -22.41 -46.48
C GLY A 52 20.95 -21.82 -45.10
N ARG A 53 20.01 -20.85 -44.97
CA ARG A 53 19.65 -20.19 -43.73
C ARG A 53 18.36 -20.77 -43.16
N ALA A 54 18.13 -20.52 -41.84
CA ALA A 54 16.86 -20.84 -41.19
C ALA A 54 15.71 -20.10 -41.88
N ARG A 55 14.52 -20.69 -41.90
CA ARG A 55 13.33 -20.07 -42.47
C ARG A 55 12.92 -18.87 -41.63
N ALA A 56 12.67 -17.72 -42.24
CA ALA A 56 12.21 -16.51 -41.59
C ALA A 56 10.94 -15.97 -42.26
N GLY A 57 9.98 -15.58 -41.45
CA GLY A 57 8.71 -15.00 -41.90
C GLY A 57 8.88 -13.51 -42.22
N TYR A 58 9.24 -12.71 -41.19
CA TYR A 58 9.52 -11.29 -41.35
C TYR A 58 10.44 -10.80 -40.22
N ALA A 59 11.10 -9.64 -40.39
CA ALA A 59 12.13 -9.16 -39.52
C ALA A 59 11.61 -8.58 -38.19
N GLY A 60 10.33 -8.29 -38.04
CA GLY A 60 9.71 -7.84 -36.81
C GLY A 60 9.22 -8.97 -35.88
N ALA A 61 9.57 -10.24 -36.18
CA ALA A 61 9.24 -11.37 -35.30
C ALA A 61 10.02 -11.33 -33.99
N PRO A 62 9.50 -11.94 -32.91
CA PRO A 62 10.11 -11.86 -31.58
C PRO A 62 11.54 -12.42 -31.47
N GLU A 63 11.94 -13.31 -32.36
CA GLU A 63 13.29 -13.88 -32.45
C GLU A 63 14.35 -12.91 -32.97
N TRP A 64 13.93 -11.76 -33.51
CA TRP A 64 14.83 -10.77 -34.08
C TRP A 64 15.06 -9.59 -33.14
N THR A 65 16.26 -9.03 -33.20
CA THR A 65 16.58 -7.77 -32.52
C THR A 65 15.65 -6.68 -33.01
N HIS A 66 15.06 -5.90 -32.10
CA HIS A 66 14.04 -4.90 -32.35
C HIS A 66 12.67 -5.46 -32.84
N GLY A 67 12.48 -6.78 -32.86
CA GLY A 67 11.18 -7.39 -33.12
C GLY A 67 10.18 -7.17 -31.98
N GLY A 68 8.91 -7.48 -32.23
CA GLY A 68 7.86 -7.37 -31.21
C GLY A 68 7.98 -8.39 -30.11
N VAL A 69 7.36 -8.10 -28.96
CA VAL A 69 7.28 -9.05 -27.83
C VAL A 69 6.15 -10.06 -28.10
N ALA A 70 6.41 -11.36 -27.88
CA ALA A 70 5.44 -12.42 -28.18
C ALA A 70 4.16 -12.30 -27.35
N PHE A 71 4.28 -12.13 -26.03
CA PHE A 71 3.19 -11.88 -25.07
C PHE A 71 3.40 -10.52 -24.41
N ALA A 72 3.27 -9.47 -25.22
CA ALA A 72 3.49 -8.12 -24.75
C ALA A 72 2.46 -7.72 -23.67
N PRO A 73 2.91 -7.17 -22.53
CA PRO A 73 1.98 -6.63 -21.56
C PRO A 73 1.17 -5.50 -22.19
N LYS A 74 -0.12 -5.45 -21.85
CA LYS A 74 -1.03 -4.37 -22.23
C LYS A 74 -1.53 -3.65 -20.99
N PRO A 75 -1.86 -2.36 -21.09
CA PRO A 75 -2.47 -1.62 -19.99
C PRO A 75 -3.72 -2.35 -19.50
N ARG A 76 -3.84 -2.52 -18.18
CA ARG A 76 -5.00 -3.15 -17.56
C ARG A 76 -5.27 -2.58 -16.18
N ASP A 77 -6.52 -2.63 -15.75
CA ASP A 77 -6.92 -2.34 -14.40
C ASP A 77 -6.67 -3.56 -13.49
N TYR A 78 -6.04 -3.32 -12.34
CA TYR A 78 -5.78 -4.32 -11.30
C TYR A 78 -6.73 -4.16 -10.11
N SER A 79 -7.57 -3.12 -10.10
CA SER A 79 -8.44 -2.83 -8.97
C SER A 79 -9.56 -3.84 -8.81
N TYR A 80 -9.86 -4.16 -7.57
CA TYR A 80 -11.03 -4.97 -7.22
C TYR A 80 -11.53 -4.58 -5.82
N THR A 81 -12.78 -4.93 -5.53
CA THR A 81 -13.43 -4.55 -4.29
C THR A 81 -13.74 -5.77 -3.43
N LEU A 82 -13.36 -5.72 -2.15
CA LEU A 82 -13.76 -6.70 -1.15
C LEU A 82 -15.15 -6.38 -0.59
N ASN A 83 -15.87 -7.40 -0.15
CA ASN A 83 -17.17 -7.26 0.51
C ASN A 83 -17.06 -6.42 1.80
N LYS A 84 -18.07 -5.60 2.10
CA LYS A 84 -18.10 -4.72 3.29
C LYS A 84 -17.82 -5.46 4.61
N LYS A 85 -18.43 -6.66 4.80
CA LYS A 85 -18.23 -7.49 5.99
C LYS A 85 -16.77 -7.94 6.14
N VAL A 86 -16.10 -8.30 5.01
CA VAL A 86 -14.69 -8.71 5.01
C VAL A 86 -13.78 -7.52 5.35
N LYS A 87 -14.04 -6.33 4.81
CA LYS A 87 -13.30 -5.11 5.16
C LYS A 87 -13.40 -4.77 6.65
N ARG A 88 -14.61 -4.87 7.23
CA ARG A 88 -14.83 -4.65 8.67
C ARG A 88 -14.08 -5.68 9.52
N LEU A 89 -14.16 -6.96 9.15
CA LEU A 89 -13.44 -8.04 9.83
C LEU A 89 -11.92 -7.84 9.75
N ALA A 90 -11.38 -7.40 8.61
CA ALA A 90 -9.97 -7.09 8.45
C ALA A 90 -9.53 -5.96 9.39
N MET A 91 -10.33 -4.89 9.51
CA MET A 91 -10.04 -3.78 10.41
C MET A 91 -10.02 -4.22 11.88
N LYS A 92 -11.06 -4.93 12.32
CA LYS A 92 -11.14 -5.46 13.68
C LYS A 92 -9.97 -6.42 13.97
N SER A 93 -9.63 -7.30 13.05
CA SER A 93 -8.49 -8.23 13.18
C SER A 93 -7.15 -7.50 13.28
N ALA A 94 -6.95 -6.41 12.50
CA ALA A 94 -5.72 -5.62 12.55
C ALA A 94 -5.54 -4.91 13.90
N LEU A 95 -6.61 -4.30 14.41
CA LEU A 95 -6.60 -3.62 15.71
C LEU A 95 -6.41 -4.63 16.87
N SER A 96 -7.08 -5.79 16.80
CA SER A 96 -6.92 -6.85 17.80
C SER A 96 -5.50 -7.42 17.83
N ALA A 97 -4.86 -7.61 16.68
CA ALA A 97 -3.47 -8.06 16.60
C ALA A 97 -2.52 -7.07 17.28
N LYS A 98 -2.63 -5.77 16.96
CA LYS A 98 -1.82 -4.71 17.58
C LYS A 98 -2.03 -4.60 19.08
N ALA A 99 -3.26 -4.77 19.55
CA ALA A 99 -3.57 -4.76 20.98
C ALA A 99 -2.98 -5.99 21.72
N ALA A 100 -3.00 -7.16 21.09
CA ALA A 100 -2.41 -8.38 21.65
C ALA A 100 -0.89 -8.30 21.78
N GLU A 101 -0.22 -7.62 20.83
CA GLU A 101 1.23 -7.41 20.82
C GLU A 101 1.68 -6.20 21.67
N ASN A 102 0.74 -5.49 22.32
CA ASN A 102 0.98 -4.26 23.08
C ASN A 102 1.65 -3.15 22.25
N GLU A 103 1.37 -3.07 20.99
CA GLU A 103 1.91 -2.08 20.06
C GLU A 103 0.98 -0.85 19.88
N ILE A 104 0.09 -0.62 20.83
CA ILE A 104 -0.80 0.55 20.87
C ILE A 104 -0.46 1.40 22.10
N VAL A 105 -0.12 2.67 21.87
CA VAL A 105 0.12 3.67 22.89
C VAL A 105 -0.96 4.75 22.78
N VAL A 106 -1.71 4.98 23.85
CA VAL A 106 -2.72 6.04 23.91
C VAL A 106 -2.15 7.24 24.66
N VAL A 107 -2.26 8.42 24.02
CA VAL A 107 -1.78 9.69 24.57
C VAL A 107 -2.98 10.60 24.86
N ASP A 108 -2.98 11.27 25.98
CA ASP A 108 -4.03 12.23 26.34
C ASP A 108 -3.63 13.63 25.89
N GLY A 109 -4.19 14.07 24.76
CA GLY A 109 -3.98 15.38 24.17
C GLY A 109 -2.67 15.53 23.39
N LEU A 110 -2.63 15.02 22.17
CA LEU A 110 -1.52 15.23 21.25
C LEU A 110 -1.56 16.66 20.68
N LYS A 111 -1.04 17.62 21.43
CA LYS A 111 -0.96 19.02 20.98
C LYS A 111 0.50 19.44 20.78
N VAL A 112 0.76 20.09 19.66
CA VAL A 112 2.08 20.65 19.32
C VAL A 112 1.91 22.16 19.17
N ASP A 113 2.58 22.93 19.99
CA ASP A 113 2.46 24.40 19.96
C ASP A 113 3.13 25.01 18.74
N GLU A 114 4.32 24.52 18.38
CA GLU A 114 5.12 24.98 17.26
C GLU A 114 5.48 23.84 16.30
N ILE A 115 5.59 24.15 15.02
CA ILE A 115 6.01 23.18 13.98
C ILE A 115 7.52 22.93 14.12
N LYS A 116 7.91 21.91 14.88
CA LYS A 116 9.31 21.51 15.11
C LYS A 116 9.47 19.99 15.08
N THR A 117 10.24 19.48 14.11
CA THR A 117 10.54 18.04 13.98
C THR A 117 11.36 17.50 15.16
N LYS A 118 12.29 18.31 15.71
CA LYS A 118 13.13 17.93 16.86
C LYS A 118 12.27 17.62 18.10
N ALA A 119 11.36 18.53 18.44
CA ALA A 119 10.46 18.35 19.58
C ALA A 119 9.55 17.12 19.41
N PHE A 120 9.04 16.88 18.21
CA PHE A 120 8.23 15.71 17.93
C PHE A 120 9.03 14.39 18.00
N LYS A 121 10.29 14.40 17.55
CA LYS A 121 11.19 13.26 17.70
C LYS A 121 11.51 12.96 19.17
N GLU A 122 11.78 13.97 19.98
CA GLU A 122 12.00 13.85 21.43
C GLU A 122 10.75 13.29 22.12
N PHE A 123 9.56 13.77 21.76
CA PHE A 123 8.29 13.23 22.24
C PHE A 123 8.16 11.72 21.95
N LEU A 124 8.41 11.27 20.71
CA LEU A 124 8.37 9.84 20.36
C LEU A 124 9.40 9.02 21.15
N THR A 125 10.60 9.56 21.32
CA THR A 125 11.66 8.91 22.11
C THR A 125 11.27 8.77 23.59
N ASN A 126 10.65 9.79 24.16
CA ASN A 126 10.18 9.79 25.56
C ASN A 126 9.08 8.73 25.82
N ILE A 127 8.27 8.43 24.80
CA ILE A 127 7.26 7.35 24.86
C ILE A 127 7.89 5.96 24.59
N GLY A 128 9.20 5.90 24.31
CA GLY A 128 9.92 4.65 24.04
C GLY A 128 9.79 4.14 22.59
N ILE A 129 9.37 4.99 21.64
CA ILE A 129 9.20 4.61 20.25
C ILE A 129 10.45 4.98 19.44
N SER A 130 11.19 3.97 18.99
CA SER A 130 12.41 4.13 18.19
C SER A 130 12.29 3.66 16.72
N GLY A 131 11.13 3.09 16.35
CA GLY A 131 10.89 2.48 15.04
C GLY A 131 9.82 3.16 14.21
N LYS A 132 9.19 2.38 13.32
CA LYS A 132 8.04 2.84 12.54
C LYS A 132 6.84 3.10 13.43
N ALA A 133 6.28 4.30 13.36
CA ALA A 133 5.13 4.71 14.15
C ALA A 133 4.00 5.27 13.27
N LEU A 134 2.77 4.91 13.60
CA LEU A 134 1.56 5.49 13.03
C LEU A 134 0.89 6.38 14.07
N VAL A 135 0.88 7.68 13.81
CA VAL A 135 0.21 8.65 14.68
C VAL A 135 -1.21 8.88 14.18
N VAL A 136 -2.18 8.65 15.05
CA VAL A 136 -3.62 8.75 14.72
C VAL A 136 -4.25 9.88 15.53
N THR A 137 -4.78 10.88 14.83
CA THR A 137 -5.50 12.03 15.41
C THR A 137 -6.99 11.96 15.10
N GLU A 138 -7.82 12.65 15.84
CA GLU A 138 -9.26 12.73 15.56
C GLU A 138 -9.54 13.49 14.28
N THR A 139 -8.91 14.67 14.14
CA THR A 139 -9.02 15.58 12.99
C THR A 139 -7.62 15.90 12.47
N VAL A 140 -7.56 16.51 11.29
CA VAL A 140 -6.28 16.94 10.70
C VAL A 140 -5.71 18.10 11.51
N ASP A 141 -4.60 17.86 12.23
CA ASP A 141 -3.80 18.92 12.85
C ASP A 141 -2.55 19.19 11.98
N GLU A 142 -2.54 20.35 11.33
CA GLU A 142 -1.41 20.75 10.47
C GLU A 142 -0.08 20.81 11.22
N LYS A 143 -0.08 21.21 12.50
CA LYS A 143 1.14 21.31 13.30
C LYS A 143 1.73 19.92 13.55
N VAL A 144 0.89 18.95 13.92
CA VAL A 144 1.30 17.55 14.09
C VAL A 144 1.80 16.96 12.78
N VAL A 145 1.05 17.10 11.69
CA VAL A 145 1.43 16.57 10.38
C VAL A 145 2.75 17.16 9.89
N LYS A 146 2.91 18.48 9.94
CA LYS A 146 4.15 19.16 9.47
C LYS A 146 5.36 18.82 10.35
N SER A 147 5.17 18.60 11.65
CA SER A 147 6.25 18.18 12.58
C SER A 147 6.66 16.72 12.40
N ALA A 148 5.72 15.83 12.08
CA ALA A 148 5.95 14.39 11.97
C ALA A 148 6.44 13.93 10.59
N ARG A 149 5.94 14.51 9.49
CA ARG A 149 6.15 14.02 8.11
C ARG A 149 7.62 13.92 7.66
N ASN A 150 8.52 14.71 8.25
CA ASN A 150 9.94 14.69 7.91
C ASN A 150 10.73 13.63 8.70
N ILE A 151 10.10 12.93 9.64
CA ILE A 151 10.76 11.88 10.44
C ILE A 151 10.63 10.56 9.70
N ALA A 152 11.76 9.93 9.38
CA ALA A 152 11.76 8.63 8.69
C ALA A 152 11.04 7.57 9.54
N GLY A 153 10.11 6.84 8.92
CA GLY A 153 9.34 5.79 9.57
C GLY A 153 8.12 6.26 10.35
N VAL A 154 7.83 7.57 10.41
CA VAL A 154 6.63 8.10 11.06
C VAL A 154 5.59 8.47 10.01
N ALA A 155 4.40 7.92 10.14
CA ALA A 155 3.24 8.27 9.33
C ALA A 155 2.14 8.87 10.20
N THR A 156 1.39 9.82 9.66
CA THR A 156 0.24 10.44 10.34
C THR A 156 -1.05 10.14 9.60
N THR A 157 -2.12 9.89 10.32
CA THR A 157 -3.46 9.65 9.75
C THR A 157 -4.55 10.15 10.69
N ILE A 158 -5.76 10.22 10.20
CA ILE A 158 -6.94 10.50 11.04
C ILE A 158 -7.75 9.21 11.26
N ALA A 159 -8.50 9.18 12.35
CA ALA A 159 -9.29 8.02 12.76
C ALA A 159 -10.23 7.50 11.67
N THR A 160 -10.84 8.39 10.88
CA THR A 160 -11.85 8.05 9.86
C THR A 160 -11.30 7.37 8.62
N ILE A 161 -10.03 7.61 8.25
CA ILE A 161 -9.39 7.05 7.04
C ILE A 161 -8.39 5.93 7.34
N LEU A 162 -8.36 5.47 8.59
CA LEU A 162 -7.49 4.38 9.00
C LEU A 162 -7.73 3.11 8.16
N SER A 163 -6.66 2.47 7.70
CA SER A 163 -6.74 1.25 6.90
C SER A 163 -5.93 0.10 7.52
N PRO A 164 -6.32 -1.17 7.29
CA PRO A 164 -5.55 -2.33 7.77
C PRO A 164 -4.09 -2.32 7.28
N TYR A 165 -3.85 -1.83 6.06
CA TYR A 165 -2.51 -1.70 5.50
C TYR A 165 -1.63 -0.75 6.32
N MET A 166 -2.15 0.45 6.69
CA MET A 166 -1.41 1.41 7.52
C MET A 166 -1.09 0.84 8.89
N ILE A 167 -2.04 0.13 9.50
CA ILE A 167 -1.87 -0.50 10.81
C ILE A 167 -0.75 -1.54 10.79
N LEU A 168 -0.75 -2.43 9.79
CA LEU A 168 0.20 -3.54 9.69
C LEU A 168 1.60 -3.13 9.21
N THR A 169 1.69 -2.05 8.41
CA THR A 169 2.98 -1.57 7.89
C THR A 169 3.81 -0.84 8.94
N ASN A 170 3.14 -0.27 9.95
CA ASN A 170 3.79 0.43 11.06
C ASN A 170 3.91 -0.46 12.29
N GLY A 171 4.98 -0.30 13.05
CA GLY A 171 5.25 -1.09 14.25
C GLY A 171 4.30 -0.66 15.38
N VAL A 172 4.40 0.56 15.84
CA VAL A 172 3.61 1.08 16.97
C VAL A 172 2.56 2.07 16.49
N MET A 173 1.36 1.99 17.07
CA MET A 173 0.30 2.97 16.88
C MET A 173 0.26 3.93 18.06
N VAL A 174 0.40 5.23 17.80
CA VAL A 174 0.21 6.30 18.79
C VAL A 174 -1.15 6.94 18.52
N ILE A 175 -2.08 6.74 19.41
CA ILE A 175 -3.47 7.17 19.24
C ILE A 175 -3.80 8.28 20.23
N ASP A 176 -4.28 9.40 19.76
CA ASP A 176 -4.87 10.41 20.62
C ASP A 176 -6.17 9.88 21.26
N LYS A 177 -6.41 10.19 22.52
CA LYS A 177 -7.61 9.75 23.27
C LYS A 177 -8.92 10.12 22.58
N ALA A 178 -8.98 11.30 21.98
CA ALA A 178 -10.14 11.73 21.18
C ALA A 178 -10.30 10.87 19.90
N ALA A 179 -9.19 10.53 19.25
CA ALA A 179 -9.17 9.65 18.08
C ALA A 179 -9.62 8.22 18.42
N LEU A 180 -9.32 7.74 19.63
CA LEU A 180 -9.75 6.41 20.08
C LEU A 180 -11.28 6.29 20.11
N ALA A 181 -11.97 7.28 20.70
CA ALA A 181 -13.43 7.31 20.73
C ALA A 181 -14.02 7.32 19.31
N LYS A 182 -13.36 8.06 18.39
CA LYS A 182 -13.80 8.12 16.99
C LYS A 182 -13.57 6.81 16.23
N ILE A 183 -12.47 6.09 16.50
CA ILE A 183 -12.22 4.74 15.95
C ILE A 183 -13.31 3.77 16.41
N GLU A 184 -13.71 3.83 17.67
CA GLU A 184 -14.81 2.99 18.17
C GLU A 184 -16.14 3.29 17.51
N GLU A 185 -16.48 4.56 17.33
CA GLU A 185 -17.70 4.96 16.64
C GLU A 185 -17.76 4.46 15.18
N VAL A 186 -16.64 4.56 14.46
CA VAL A 186 -16.58 4.23 13.02
C VAL A 186 -16.48 2.72 12.74
N PHE A 187 -15.78 1.97 13.58
CA PHE A 187 -15.45 0.56 13.31
C PHE A 187 -16.08 -0.46 14.27
N ALA A 188 -16.87 -0.06 15.23
CA ALA A 188 -17.56 -0.93 16.18
C ALA A 188 -18.60 -1.90 15.56
#